data_6e0ff47297a3399b21c6cf63b2789e9c
#
_entry.id   6e0ff47297a3399b21c6cf63b2789e9c
#
_cell.length_a   1.000
_cell.length_b   1.000
_cell.length_c   1.000
_cell.angle_alpha   90.00
_cell.angle_beta   90.00
_cell.angle_gamma   90.00
#
_symmetry.space_group_name_H-M   'P 1'
#
loop_
_entity.id
_entity.type
_entity.pdbx_description
1 polymer ?
#
loop_
_entity_poly.entity_id
_entity_poly.type
_entity_poly.pdbx_seq_one_letter_code
_entity_poly.pdbx_strand_id
1 'polypeptide(L)'
;MFKGAVFDWDGTLASIDEREFYCINHALSEQGLGPIDSKFYVKNYYQRAYELGTGPRMVIETALAGKDQSTLDRAYESYRKIFQSTPEKATLQPGAREILQALRHAQIKVGVATMRYTKWVVESELRHLQVASYINLLKTRQDLGVGGSLGSMEETVNQRARLVTRSLDELALAPGDVFLVGDSWWDVRAGRQLGIKTVLVRTGFASFNDFSHEKPDVTAASMGELREKLEKNGWTL
;
A
#
# COMPACT_ATOMS: atom_id res chain seq x y z
N MET A 1 6.73 20.89 14.58
CA MET A 1 7.67 19.84 14.17
C MET A 1 6.97 18.51 14.36
N PHE A 2 6.95 17.64 13.36
CA PHE A 2 6.33 16.32 13.45
C PHE A 2 7.16 15.39 14.34
N LYS A 3 6.48 14.50 15.07
CA LYS A 3 7.09 13.48 15.93
C LYS A 3 6.97 12.09 15.33
N GLY A 4 6.12 11.92 14.32
CA GLY A 4 5.88 10.66 13.64
C GLY A 4 5.47 10.80 12.19
N ALA A 5 5.64 9.70 11.45
CA ALA A 5 5.13 9.50 10.11
C ALA A 5 4.50 8.11 10.02
N VAL A 6 3.34 8.02 9.40
CA VAL A 6 2.70 6.74 9.09
C VAL A 6 2.70 6.56 7.58
N PHE A 7 3.21 5.43 7.12
CA PHE A 7 3.29 5.11 5.70
C PHE A 7 2.35 3.96 5.35
N ASP A 8 1.78 4.01 4.16
CA ASP A 8 1.35 2.78 3.51
C ASP A 8 2.57 1.98 3.05
N TRP A 9 2.36 0.73 2.67
CA TRP A 9 3.43 -0.17 2.21
C TRP A 9 3.43 -0.29 0.69
N ASP A 10 2.38 -0.87 0.13
CA ASP A 10 2.28 -1.19 -1.29
C ASP A 10 2.07 0.07 -2.13
N GLY A 11 2.89 0.26 -3.16
CA GLY A 11 2.83 1.48 -3.98
C GLY A 11 3.43 2.72 -3.32
N THR A 12 3.71 2.69 -2.01
CA THR A 12 4.26 3.82 -1.24
C THR A 12 5.72 3.59 -0.88
N LEU A 13 6.03 2.72 0.08
CA LEU A 13 7.42 2.36 0.43
C LEU A 13 7.95 1.20 -0.42
N ALA A 14 7.08 0.24 -0.76
CA ALA A 14 7.43 -0.91 -1.58
C ALA A 14 6.77 -0.84 -2.96
N SER A 15 7.50 -1.24 -3.99
CA SER A 15 6.95 -1.60 -5.29
C SER A 15 6.68 -3.08 -5.33
N ILE A 16 5.46 -3.44 -5.70
CA ILE A 16 5.01 -4.83 -5.76
C ILE A 16 4.58 -5.25 -7.16
N ASP A 17 4.57 -4.34 -8.13
CA ASP A 17 3.99 -4.55 -9.45
C ASP A 17 4.56 -5.77 -10.17
N GLU A 18 5.88 -5.88 -10.25
CA GLU A 18 6.54 -7.00 -10.90
C GLU A 18 6.21 -8.33 -10.22
N ARG A 19 6.15 -8.33 -8.88
CA ARG A 19 5.78 -9.49 -8.09
C ARG A 19 4.32 -9.87 -8.27
N GLU A 20 3.40 -8.89 -8.20
CA GLU A 20 1.97 -9.13 -8.43
C GLU A 20 1.72 -9.68 -9.82
N PHE A 21 2.31 -9.05 -10.82
CA PHE A 21 2.22 -9.49 -12.21
C PHE A 21 2.75 -10.91 -12.41
N TYR A 22 3.91 -11.22 -11.81
CA TYR A 22 4.48 -12.57 -11.81
C TYR A 22 3.53 -13.58 -11.17
N CYS A 23 3.02 -13.30 -9.96
CA CYS A 23 2.16 -14.20 -9.22
C CYS A 23 0.83 -14.46 -9.92
N ILE A 24 0.23 -13.42 -10.51
CA ILE A 24 -1.01 -13.55 -11.29
C ILE A 24 -0.78 -14.43 -12.52
N ASN A 25 0.25 -14.15 -13.32
CA ASN A 25 0.53 -14.93 -14.52
C ASN A 25 0.83 -16.39 -14.20
N HIS A 26 1.55 -16.66 -13.11
CA HIS A 26 1.78 -18.04 -12.68
C HIS A 26 0.47 -18.74 -12.29
N ALA A 27 -0.38 -18.09 -11.52
CA ALA A 27 -1.67 -18.64 -11.13
C ALA A 27 -2.59 -18.91 -12.33
N LEU A 28 -2.58 -18.02 -13.35
CA LEU A 28 -3.33 -18.22 -14.59
C LEU A 28 -2.78 -19.39 -15.42
N SER A 29 -1.46 -19.55 -15.48
CA SER A 29 -0.82 -20.64 -16.22
C SER A 29 -1.19 -22.01 -15.67
N GLU A 30 -1.35 -22.15 -14.35
CA GLU A 30 -1.84 -23.38 -13.71
C GLU A 30 -3.29 -23.74 -14.09
N GLN A 31 -4.06 -22.76 -14.57
CA GLN A 31 -5.42 -22.98 -15.10
C GLN A 31 -5.44 -23.13 -16.63
N GLY A 32 -4.27 -23.29 -17.26
CA GLY A 32 -4.14 -23.49 -18.70
C GLY A 32 -4.34 -22.22 -19.53
N LEU A 33 -4.21 -21.03 -18.92
CA LEU A 33 -4.26 -19.76 -19.63
C LEU A 33 -2.85 -19.23 -19.92
N GLY A 34 -2.73 -18.52 -21.06
CA GLY A 34 -1.54 -17.74 -21.35
C GLY A 34 -1.41 -16.52 -20.43
N PRO A 35 -0.20 -15.91 -20.40
CA PRO A 35 0.02 -14.73 -19.58
C PRO A 35 -0.83 -13.53 -20.05
N ILE A 36 -1.33 -12.76 -19.10
CA ILE A 36 -1.88 -11.43 -19.37
C ILE A 36 -0.72 -10.47 -19.70
N ASP A 37 -1.00 -9.43 -20.46
CA ASP A 37 -0.02 -8.36 -20.71
C ASP A 37 -0.11 -7.25 -19.64
N SER A 38 0.87 -6.35 -19.66
CA SER A 38 0.94 -5.23 -18.71
C SER A 38 -0.23 -4.26 -18.85
N LYS A 39 -0.79 -4.07 -20.05
CA LYS A 39 -1.95 -3.20 -20.27
C LYS A 39 -3.19 -3.75 -19.62
N PHE A 40 -3.42 -5.06 -19.76
CA PHE A 40 -4.50 -5.76 -19.08
C PHE A 40 -4.37 -5.64 -17.55
N TYR A 41 -3.14 -5.85 -17.03
CA TYR A 41 -2.85 -5.73 -15.61
C TYR A 41 -3.16 -4.31 -15.10
N VAL A 42 -2.57 -3.27 -15.70
CA VAL A 42 -2.78 -1.88 -15.29
C VAL A 42 -4.26 -1.50 -15.33
N LYS A 43 -4.97 -1.86 -16.40
CA LYS A 43 -6.41 -1.58 -16.52
C LYS A 43 -7.23 -2.20 -15.41
N ASN A 44 -6.99 -3.45 -15.08
CA ASN A 44 -7.83 -4.21 -14.14
C ASN A 44 -7.35 -4.11 -12.69
N TYR A 45 -6.07 -3.85 -12.45
CA TYR A 45 -5.53 -3.70 -11.11
C TYR A 45 -5.68 -2.27 -10.58
N TYR A 46 -5.27 -1.27 -11.39
CA TYR A 46 -5.21 0.12 -10.94
C TYR A 46 -6.41 0.96 -11.36
N GLN A 47 -6.76 0.98 -12.65
CA GLN A 47 -7.79 1.89 -13.14
C GLN A 47 -9.19 1.49 -12.69
N ARG A 48 -9.50 0.19 -12.69
CA ARG A 48 -10.81 -0.30 -12.21
C ARG A 48 -10.91 -0.41 -10.69
N ALA A 49 -9.80 -0.49 -9.97
CA ALA A 49 -9.80 -0.57 -8.52
C ALA A 49 -10.43 0.67 -7.86
N TYR A 50 -10.29 1.84 -8.47
CA TYR A 50 -10.94 3.06 -8.00
C TYR A 50 -12.47 2.92 -7.97
N GLU A 51 -13.04 2.23 -8.95
CA GLU A 51 -14.49 2.04 -9.06
C GLU A 51 -15.01 0.88 -8.19
N LEU A 52 -14.23 -0.16 -7.99
CA LEU A 52 -14.69 -1.46 -7.51
C LEU A 52 -14.01 -1.96 -6.23
N GLY A 53 -13.03 -1.21 -5.70
CA GLY A 53 -12.34 -1.58 -4.46
C GLY A 53 -11.53 -2.89 -4.55
N THR A 54 -10.82 -3.10 -5.64
CA THR A 54 -10.25 -4.40 -6.02
C THR A 54 -8.73 -4.50 -5.86
N GLY A 55 -8.27 -5.70 -5.90
CA GLY A 55 -6.88 -6.10 -5.90
C GLY A 55 -6.64 -7.21 -6.94
N PRO A 56 -5.64 -8.06 -6.75
CA PRO A 56 -5.26 -9.11 -7.68
C PRO A 56 -6.41 -10.08 -8.03
N ARG A 57 -7.37 -10.25 -7.11
CA ARG A 57 -8.54 -11.10 -7.34
C ARG A 57 -9.34 -10.67 -8.57
N MET A 58 -9.59 -9.38 -8.74
CA MET A 58 -10.32 -8.88 -9.92
C MET A 58 -9.56 -9.13 -11.22
N VAL A 59 -8.24 -8.97 -11.22
CA VAL A 59 -7.42 -9.24 -12.39
C VAL A 59 -7.60 -10.71 -12.82
N ILE A 60 -7.54 -11.63 -11.84
CA ILE A 60 -7.72 -13.07 -12.05
C ILE A 60 -9.14 -13.39 -12.54
N GLU A 61 -10.17 -12.85 -11.87
CA GLU A 61 -11.58 -13.05 -12.26
C GLU A 61 -11.87 -12.52 -13.67
N THR A 62 -11.29 -11.35 -14.02
CA THR A 62 -11.45 -10.79 -15.37
C THR A 62 -10.74 -11.63 -16.43
N ALA A 63 -9.53 -12.14 -16.14
CA ALA A 63 -8.79 -13.00 -17.06
C ALA A 63 -9.46 -14.36 -17.26
N LEU A 64 -10.13 -14.88 -16.22
CA LEU A 64 -10.86 -16.15 -16.21
C LEU A 64 -12.36 -15.99 -16.51
N ALA A 65 -12.79 -14.87 -17.10
CA ALA A 65 -14.20 -14.64 -17.38
C ALA A 65 -14.82 -15.81 -18.17
N GLY A 66 -15.94 -16.32 -17.69
CA GLY A 66 -16.62 -17.49 -18.28
C GLY A 66 -16.16 -18.85 -17.76
N LYS A 67 -15.17 -18.90 -16.86
CA LYS A 67 -14.81 -20.13 -16.14
C LYS A 67 -15.71 -20.31 -14.91
N ASP A 68 -15.80 -21.55 -14.42
CA ASP A 68 -16.55 -21.89 -13.22
C ASP A 68 -15.88 -21.36 -11.94
N GLN A 69 -16.68 -21.22 -10.87
CA GLN A 69 -16.23 -20.67 -9.60
C GLN A 69 -15.05 -21.45 -9.00
N SER A 70 -15.02 -22.78 -9.17
CA SER A 70 -13.94 -23.60 -8.62
C SER A 70 -12.59 -23.31 -9.29
N THR A 71 -12.60 -22.97 -10.57
CA THR A 71 -11.40 -22.54 -11.31
C THR A 71 -10.91 -21.17 -10.82
N LEU A 72 -11.82 -20.22 -10.58
CA LEU A 72 -11.49 -18.92 -10.01
C LEU A 72 -10.86 -19.06 -8.62
N ASP A 73 -11.46 -19.89 -7.75
CA ASP A 73 -10.98 -20.11 -6.39
C ASP A 73 -9.61 -20.79 -6.37
N ARG A 74 -9.37 -21.78 -7.24
CA ARG A 74 -8.03 -22.41 -7.39
C ARG A 74 -6.98 -21.40 -7.85
N ALA A 75 -7.29 -20.61 -8.87
CA ALA A 75 -6.36 -19.59 -9.37
C ALA A 75 -6.01 -18.56 -8.29
N TYR A 76 -7.01 -18.10 -7.54
CA TYR A 76 -6.77 -17.13 -6.47
C TYR A 76 -5.99 -17.72 -5.29
N GLU A 77 -6.25 -18.97 -4.93
CA GLU A 77 -5.47 -19.67 -3.90
C GLU A 77 -4.02 -19.92 -4.34
N SER A 78 -3.82 -20.29 -5.61
CA SER A 78 -2.47 -20.41 -6.18
C SER A 78 -1.72 -19.08 -6.13
N TYR A 79 -2.36 -17.98 -6.60
CA TYR A 79 -1.81 -16.65 -6.49
C TYR A 79 -1.37 -16.33 -5.05
N ARG A 80 -2.25 -16.57 -4.06
CA ARG A 80 -1.95 -16.29 -2.65
C ARG A 80 -0.72 -17.06 -2.16
N LYS A 81 -0.63 -18.34 -2.48
CA LYS A 81 0.52 -19.19 -2.09
C LYS A 81 1.81 -18.68 -2.69
N ILE A 82 1.82 -18.38 -3.99
CA ILE A 82 3.01 -17.87 -4.68
C ILE A 82 3.41 -16.50 -4.12
N PHE A 83 2.45 -15.62 -3.94
CA PHE A 83 2.70 -14.29 -3.37
C PHE A 83 3.30 -14.38 -1.96
N GLN A 84 2.79 -15.27 -1.11
CA GLN A 84 3.32 -15.49 0.23
C GLN A 84 4.73 -16.10 0.23
N SER A 85 5.07 -16.93 -0.75
CA SER A 85 6.36 -17.61 -0.85
C SER A 85 7.46 -16.82 -1.56
N THR A 86 7.15 -15.62 -2.09
CA THR A 86 8.09 -14.80 -2.88
C THR A 86 8.32 -13.40 -2.30
N PRO A 87 8.56 -13.21 -0.99
CA PRO A 87 8.78 -11.88 -0.41
C PRO A 87 10.04 -11.19 -0.97
N GLU A 88 11.01 -11.97 -1.47
CA GLU A 88 12.24 -11.50 -2.10
C GLU A 88 12.03 -10.78 -3.43
N LYS A 89 10.84 -10.91 -4.03
CA LYS A 89 10.48 -10.19 -5.27
C LYS A 89 9.94 -8.77 -5.00
N ALA A 90 9.69 -8.40 -3.75
CA ALA A 90 9.38 -7.03 -3.41
C ALA A 90 10.62 -6.15 -3.55
N THR A 91 10.45 -4.93 -4.03
CA THR A 91 11.52 -3.92 -4.13
C THR A 91 11.10 -2.64 -3.42
N LEU A 92 12.06 -1.80 -3.02
CA LEU A 92 11.73 -0.48 -2.48
C LEU A 92 11.39 0.49 -3.61
N GLN A 93 10.44 1.38 -3.35
CA GLN A 93 10.26 2.56 -4.19
C GLN A 93 11.55 3.41 -4.17
N PRO A 94 11.94 4.00 -5.31
CA PRO A 94 13.09 4.90 -5.37
C PRO A 94 12.99 6.03 -4.34
N GLY A 95 14.02 6.18 -3.49
CA GLY A 95 14.05 7.17 -2.41
C GLY A 95 13.42 6.73 -1.08
N ALA A 96 12.79 5.55 -1.02
CA ALA A 96 12.15 5.08 0.22
C ALA A 96 13.16 4.82 1.35
N ARG A 97 14.32 4.25 1.03
CA ARG A 97 15.37 4.03 2.05
C ARG A 97 15.91 5.34 2.58
N GLU A 98 16.18 6.29 1.71
CA GLU A 98 16.75 7.60 2.04
C GLU A 98 15.81 8.40 2.95
N ILE A 99 14.50 8.38 2.69
CA ILE A 99 13.53 9.07 3.56
C ILE A 99 13.42 8.39 4.93
N LEU A 100 13.42 7.05 4.98
CA LEU A 100 13.41 6.32 6.25
C LEU A 100 14.66 6.62 7.09
N GLN A 101 15.83 6.71 6.46
CA GLN A 101 17.06 7.13 7.12
C GLN A 101 16.98 8.56 7.65
N ALA A 102 16.46 9.50 6.85
CA ALA A 102 16.30 10.90 7.25
C ALA A 102 15.36 11.03 8.46
N LEU A 103 14.23 10.32 8.45
CA LEU A 103 13.28 10.29 9.57
C LEU A 103 13.93 9.74 10.86
N ARG A 104 14.71 8.66 10.73
CA ARG A 104 15.46 8.10 11.87
C ARG A 104 16.48 9.10 12.44
N HIS A 105 17.24 9.78 11.57
CA HIS A 105 18.19 10.82 12.02
C HIS A 105 17.49 11.98 12.71
N ALA A 106 16.30 12.35 12.25
CA ALA A 106 15.46 13.37 12.87
C ALA A 106 14.70 12.86 14.12
N GLN A 107 14.90 11.61 14.54
CA GLN A 107 14.20 10.97 15.66
C GLN A 107 12.67 10.95 15.51
N ILE A 108 12.17 10.95 14.28
CA ILE A 108 10.76 10.85 13.95
C ILE A 108 10.38 9.37 13.93
N LYS A 109 9.37 8.99 14.72
CA LYS A 109 8.85 7.61 14.76
C LYS A 109 8.19 7.25 13.45
N VAL A 110 8.45 6.04 12.94
CA VAL A 110 7.89 5.54 11.69
C VAL A 110 6.95 4.37 11.95
N GLY A 111 5.69 4.54 11.59
CA GLY A 111 4.70 3.47 11.51
C GLY A 111 4.48 3.03 10.06
N VAL A 112 4.33 1.73 9.83
CA VAL A 112 3.77 1.18 8.60
C VAL A 112 2.37 0.68 8.92
N ALA A 113 1.37 1.19 8.20
CA ALA A 113 0.00 0.75 8.30
C ALA A 113 -0.48 0.36 6.90
N THR A 114 -0.73 -0.91 6.64
CA THR A 114 -1.05 -1.41 5.29
C THR A 114 -2.37 -2.15 5.26
N MET A 115 -3.07 -2.05 4.13
CA MET A 115 -4.30 -2.80 3.88
C MET A 115 -4.06 -4.28 3.55
N ARG A 116 -2.81 -4.75 3.51
CA ARG A 116 -2.52 -6.19 3.46
C ARG A 116 -3.05 -6.91 4.69
N TYR A 117 -3.53 -8.13 4.48
CA TYR A 117 -4.01 -8.95 5.59
C TYR A 117 -2.85 -9.69 6.28
N THR A 118 -1.94 -10.29 5.53
CA THR A 118 -0.95 -11.24 6.07
C THR A 118 0.30 -10.52 6.59
N LYS A 119 0.34 -10.30 7.90
CA LYS A 119 1.39 -9.53 8.58
C LYS A 119 2.79 -10.10 8.38
N TRP A 120 2.96 -11.42 8.55
CA TRP A 120 4.28 -12.06 8.45
C TRP A 120 4.93 -11.91 7.06
N VAL A 121 4.13 -11.76 6.00
CA VAL A 121 4.64 -11.51 4.65
C VAL A 121 5.30 -10.13 4.59
N VAL A 122 4.62 -9.09 5.11
CA VAL A 122 5.18 -7.74 5.17
C VAL A 122 6.43 -7.70 6.04
N GLU A 123 6.43 -8.41 7.18
CA GLU A 123 7.62 -8.55 8.04
C GLU A 123 8.79 -9.21 7.30
N SER A 124 8.51 -10.21 6.46
CA SER A 124 9.53 -10.87 5.64
C SER A 124 10.10 -9.92 4.57
N GLU A 125 9.24 -9.12 3.93
CA GLU A 125 9.66 -8.09 2.99
C GLU A 125 10.52 -7.01 3.67
N LEU A 126 10.10 -6.50 4.82
CA LEU A 126 10.88 -5.52 5.60
C LEU A 126 12.30 -6.03 5.92
N ARG A 127 12.42 -7.32 6.29
CA ARG A 127 13.72 -7.96 6.55
C ARG A 127 14.54 -8.12 5.27
N HIS A 128 13.93 -8.66 4.21
CA HIS A 128 14.60 -8.84 2.91
C HIS A 128 15.12 -7.51 2.36
N LEU A 129 14.29 -6.47 2.40
CA LEU A 129 14.63 -5.13 1.95
C LEU A 129 15.55 -4.37 2.92
N GLN A 130 15.92 -4.96 4.06
CA GLN A 130 16.81 -4.38 5.07
C GLN A 130 16.34 -3.01 5.57
N VAL A 131 15.03 -2.85 5.76
CA VAL A 131 14.43 -1.60 6.28
C VAL A 131 13.68 -1.79 7.60
N ALA A 132 13.61 -3.03 8.10
CA ALA A 132 12.91 -3.34 9.35
C ALA A 132 13.39 -2.49 10.55
N SER A 133 14.70 -2.16 10.61
CA SER A 133 15.27 -1.35 11.70
C SER A 133 14.84 0.12 11.69
N TYR A 134 14.25 0.61 10.61
CA TYR A 134 13.71 1.98 10.52
C TYR A 134 12.25 2.07 10.97
N ILE A 135 11.55 0.93 11.07
CA ILE A 135 10.12 0.87 11.34
C ILE A 135 9.89 0.61 12.83
N ASN A 136 9.23 1.54 13.51
CA ASN A 136 8.90 1.42 14.92
C ASN A 136 7.65 0.55 15.15
N LEU A 137 6.73 0.52 14.16
CA LEU A 137 5.47 -0.21 14.26
C LEU A 137 4.98 -0.68 12.89
N LEU A 138 4.51 -1.93 12.82
CA LEU A 138 3.78 -2.47 11.66
C LEU A 138 2.36 -2.83 12.06
N LYS A 139 1.38 -2.29 11.34
CA LYS A 139 -0.04 -2.65 11.40
C LYS A 139 -0.53 -3.13 10.04
N THR A 140 -1.34 -4.17 10.06
CA THR A 140 -1.98 -4.76 8.89
C THR A 140 -3.47 -4.94 9.15
N ARG A 141 -4.27 -5.27 8.15
CA ARG A 141 -5.69 -5.59 8.35
C ARG A 141 -5.92 -6.75 9.32
N GLN A 142 -4.95 -7.65 9.47
CA GLN A 142 -5.02 -8.71 10.48
C GLN A 142 -5.15 -8.14 11.90
N ASP A 143 -4.51 -7.00 12.17
CA ASP A 143 -4.60 -6.32 13.48
C ASP A 143 -5.99 -5.73 13.76
N LEU A 144 -6.85 -5.57 12.74
CA LEU A 144 -8.23 -5.12 12.91
C LEU A 144 -9.19 -6.26 13.31
N GLY A 145 -8.78 -7.51 13.16
CA GLY A 145 -9.65 -8.68 13.37
C GLY A 145 -10.75 -8.82 12.30
N VAL A 146 -10.61 -8.10 11.16
CA VAL A 146 -11.56 -8.20 10.04
C VAL A 146 -10.99 -9.14 8.99
N GLY A 147 -11.79 -10.10 8.55
CA GLY A 147 -11.43 -11.04 7.48
C GLY A 147 -12.01 -10.60 6.12
N GLY A 148 -11.65 -11.34 5.08
CA GLY A 148 -12.27 -11.22 3.76
C GLY A 148 -11.72 -10.12 2.86
N SER A 149 -12.47 -9.81 1.80
CA SER A 149 -12.16 -8.77 0.83
C SER A 149 -12.27 -7.37 1.45
N LEU A 150 -11.69 -6.39 0.79
CA LEU A 150 -12.02 -4.98 1.03
C LEU A 150 -13.52 -4.81 0.73
N GLY A 151 -14.24 -4.17 1.62
CA GLY A 151 -15.66 -3.89 1.46
C GLY A 151 -15.94 -2.77 0.45
N SER A 152 -16.97 -1.97 0.70
CA SER A 152 -17.23 -0.75 -0.06
C SER A 152 -16.07 0.24 0.05
N MET A 153 -16.09 1.28 -0.80
CA MET A 153 -15.11 2.37 -0.73
C MET A 153 -15.09 3.02 0.66
N GLU A 154 -16.25 3.25 1.25
CA GLU A 154 -16.38 3.81 2.59
C GLU A 154 -15.76 2.89 3.65
N GLU A 155 -16.04 1.59 3.58
CA GLU A 155 -15.47 0.60 4.49
C GLU A 155 -13.95 0.53 4.36
N THR A 156 -13.41 0.64 3.15
CA THR A 156 -11.96 0.69 2.92
C THR A 156 -11.32 1.89 3.61
N VAL A 157 -11.91 3.08 3.48
CA VAL A 157 -11.44 4.30 4.19
C VAL A 157 -11.53 4.12 5.71
N ASN A 158 -12.64 3.58 6.21
CA ASN A 158 -12.84 3.35 7.64
C ASN A 158 -11.83 2.34 8.21
N GLN A 159 -11.54 1.25 7.49
CA GLN A 159 -10.50 0.28 7.90
C GLN A 159 -9.12 0.93 7.88
N ARG A 160 -8.81 1.74 6.86
CA ARG A 160 -7.56 2.49 6.78
C ARG A 160 -7.42 3.46 7.96
N ALA A 161 -8.44 4.25 8.25
CA ALA A 161 -8.46 5.16 9.39
C ALA A 161 -8.25 4.42 10.72
N ARG A 162 -8.92 3.29 10.93
CA ARG A 162 -8.73 2.45 12.14
C ARG A 162 -7.31 1.91 12.28
N LEU A 163 -6.65 1.50 11.18
CA LEU A 163 -5.25 1.07 11.22
C LEU A 163 -4.33 2.22 11.63
N VAL A 164 -4.55 3.40 11.05
CA VAL A 164 -3.78 4.60 11.39
C VAL A 164 -4.00 4.97 12.85
N THR A 165 -5.25 5.01 13.34
CA THR A 165 -5.57 5.29 14.76
C THR A 165 -4.82 4.34 15.69
N ARG A 166 -4.88 3.02 15.45
CA ARG A 166 -4.15 2.04 16.25
C ARG A 166 -2.63 2.26 16.21
N SER A 167 -2.12 2.71 15.07
CA SER A 167 -0.70 3.04 14.96
C SER A 167 -0.33 4.25 15.82
N LEU A 168 -1.18 5.28 15.84
CA LEU A 168 -0.96 6.46 16.69
C LEU A 168 -1.00 6.11 18.18
N ASP A 169 -1.99 5.32 18.60
CA ASP A 169 -2.16 4.89 19.99
C ASP A 169 -0.91 4.14 20.49
N GLU A 170 -0.42 3.16 19.72
CA GLU A 170 0.75 2.35 20.11
C GLU A 170 2.06 3.14 20.03
N LEU A 171 2.18 4.10 19.12
CA LEU A 171 3.34 4.99 19.03
C LEU A 171 3.28 6.12 20.06
N ALA A 172 2.17 6.27 20.76
CA ALA A 172 1.88 7.36 21.69
C ALA A 172 2.05 8.74 21.00
N LEU A 173 1.36 8.93 19.86
CA LEU A 173 1.41 10.14 19.04
C LEU A 173 0.01 10.73 18.86
N ALA A 174 -0.09 12.05 18.89
CA ALA A 174 -1.33 12.75 18.56
C ALA A 174 -1.45 12.98 17.04
N PRO A 175 -2.68 13.07 16.48
CA PRO A 175 -2.88 13.32 15.05
C PRO A 175 -2.14 14.56 14.51
N GLY A 176 -2.09 15.66 15.29
CA GLY A 176 -1.38 16.88 14.90
C GLY A 176 0.14 16.77 14.86
N ASP A 177 0.71 15.72 15.46
CA ASP A 177 2.15 15.46 15.51
C ASP A 177 2.64 14.53 14.37
N VAL A 178 1.73 14.10 13.48
CA VAL A 178 2.00 13.04 12.49
C VAL A 178 1.57 13.50 11.10
N PHE A 179 2.25 12.99 10.09
CA PHE A 179 1.77 12.99 8.71
C PHE A 179 1.58 11.56 8.19
N LEU A 180 0.59 11.38 7.34
CA LEU A 180 0.26 10.11 6.67
C LEU A 180 0.71 10.17 5.22
N VAL A 181 1.48 9.19 4.78
CA VAL A 181 1.97 9.06 3.40
C VAL A 181 1.35 7.84 2.75
N GLY A 182 0.75 8.03 1.60
CA GLY A 182 0.18 6.95 0.80
C GLY A 182 0.14 7.30 -0.69
N ASP A 183 -0.20 6.32 -1.51
CA ASP A 183 -0.29 6.45 -2.97
C ASP A 183 -1.74 6.44 -3.48
N SER A 184 -2.71 6.44 -2.57
CA SER A 184 -4.12 6.23 -2.91
C SER A 184 -5.07 7.26 -2.29
N TRP A 185 -6.27 7.34 -2.84
CA TRP A 185 -7.33 8.20 -2.35
C TRP A 185 -7.81 7.84 -0.94
N TRP A 186 -7.77 6.57 -0.56
CA TRP A 186 -8.17 6.15 0.80
C TRP A 186 -7.19 6.62 1.86
N ASP A 187 -5.90 6.79 1.53
CA ASP A 187 -4.92 7.38 2.46
C ASP A 187 -5.26 8.83 2.74
N VAL A 188 -5.54 9.60 1.68
CA VAL A 188 -5.89 11.01 1.80
C VAL A 188 -7.19 11.19 2.60
N ARG A 189 -8.22 10.39 2.29
CA ARG A 189 -9.51 10.46 3.00
C ARG A 189 -9.39 10.03 4.45
N ALA A 190 -8.68 8.93 4.74
CA ALA A 190 -8.45 8.47 6.11
C ALA A 190 -7.67 9.51 6.94
N GLY A 191 -6.61 10.09 6.37
CA GLY A 191 -5.87 11.16 7.04
C GLY A 191 -6.73 12.38 7.36
N ARG A 192 -7.54 12.81 6.38
CA ARG A 192 -8.49 13.92 6.59
C ARG A 192 -9.53 13.61 7.67
N GLN A 193 -10.10 12.40 7.68
CA GLN A 193 -11.06 11.94 8.68
C GLN A 193 -10.46 12.00 10.09
N LEU A 194 -9.17 11.75 10.23
CA LEU A 194 -8.44 11.77 11.50
C LEU A 194 -7.81 13.11 11.85
N GLY A 195 -7.92 14.14 10.99
CA GLY A 195 -7.25 15.41 11.18
C GLY A 195 -5.72 15.35 11.06
N ILE A 196 -5.20 14.34 10.34
CA ILE A 196 -3.77 14.13 10.10
C ILE A 196 -3.39 14.78 8.77
N LYS A 197 -2.22 15.42 8.73
CA LYS A 197 -1.64 15.94 7.49
C LYS A 197 -1.33 14.80 6.52
N THR A 198 -1.69 14.96 5.25
CA THR A 198 -1.62 13.92 4.23
C THR A 198 -0.63 14.24 3.13
N VAL A 199 0.13 13.23 2.74
CA VAL A 199 1.04 13.27 1.60
C VAL A 199 0.62 12.20 0.60
N LEU A 200 0.32 12.61 -0.63
CA LEU A 200 0.09 11.69 -1.75
C LEU A 200 1.39 11.54 -2.55
N VAL A 201 1.91 10.33 -2.65
CA VAL A 201 3.01 10.02 -3.57
C VAL A 201 2.44 9.47 -4.88
N ARG A 202 2.92 9.98 -6.02
CA ARG A 202 2.43 9.57 -7.35
C ARG A 202 3.14 8.31 -7.85
N THR A 203 3.18 7.30 -6.98
CA THR A 203 3.57 5.93 -7.25
C THR A 203 2.35 5.03 -7.10
N GLY A 204 2.41 3.75 -7.34
CA GLY A 204 1.27 2.86 -7.16
C GLY A 204 -0.03 3.37 -7.81
N PHE A 205 -1.14 3.45 -7.08
CA PHE A 205 -2.45 3.89 -7.61
C PHE A 205 -2.43 5.31 -8.19
N ALA A 206 -1.74 6.24 -7.55
CA ALA A 206 -1.69 7.63 -7.99
C ALA A 206 -0.82 7.85 -9.24
N SER A 207 -0.06 6.84 -9.70
CA SER A 207 0.63 6.91 -11.00
C SER A 207 -0.31 6.67 -12.19
N PHE A 208 -1.45 6.01 -11.94
CA PHE A 208 -2.43 5.65 -12.97
C PHE A 208 -3.77 6.39 -12.84
N ASN A 209 -3.96 7.13 -11.74
CA ASN A 209 -5.20 7.85 -11.44
C ASN A 209 -4.89 9.25 -10.93
N ASP A 210 -5.75 10.22 -11.28
CA ASP A 210 -5.64 11.57 -10.73
C ASP A 210 -6.48 11.69 -9.45
N PHE A 211 -5.79 11.79 -8.33
CA PHE A 211 -6.39 12.01 -7.00
C PHE A 211 -6.25 13.46 -6.49
N SER A 212 -5.97 14.41 -7.37
CA SER A 212 -5.85 15.83 -6.98
C SER A 212 -7.14 16.38 -6.35
N HIS A 213 -8.30 15.86 -6.77
CA HIS A 213 -9.62 16.21 -6.22
C HIS A 213 -9.77 15.80 -4.73
N GLU A 214 -8.98 14.86 -4.25
CA GLU A 214 -8.96 14.47 -2.82
C GLU A 214 -8.24 15.50 -1.95
N LYS A 215 -7.52 16.46 -2.53
CA LYS A 215 -6.85 17.59 -1.87
C LYS A 215 -5.90 17.13 -0.76
N PRO A 216 -4.85 16.34 -1.06
CA PRO A 216 -3.79 16.08 -0.11
C PRO A 216 -3.08 17.37 0.28
N ASP A 217 -2.53 17.47 1.50
CA ASP A 217 -1.77 18.65 1.92
C ASP A 217 -0.48 18.81 1.11
N VAL A 218 0.16 17.70 0.76
CA VAL A 218 1.38 17.66 -0.07
C VAL A 218 1.24 16.57 -1.13
N THR A 219 1.76 16.82 -2.33
CA THR A 219 1.92 15.83 -3.39
C THR A 219 3.37 15.76 -3.82
N ALA A 220 3.94 14.56 -3.88
CA ALA A 220 5.28 14.28 -4.38
C ALA A 220 5.21 13.29 -5.56
N ALA A 221 6.07 13.44 -6.58
CA ALA A 221 6.09 12.51 -7.71
C ALA A 221 6.67 11.14 -7.31
N SER A 222 7.53 11.10 -6.29
CA SER A 222 8.16 9.87 -5.79
C SER A 222 8.57 10.02 -4.33
N MET A 223 8.97 8.93 -3.70
CA MET A 223 9.57 8.97 -2.37
C MET A 223 10.90 9.76 -2.34
N GLY A 224 11.64 9.79 -3.46
CA GLY A 224 12.85 10.60 -3.59
C GLY A 224 12.61 12.11 -3.50
N GLU A 225 11.46 12.60 -3.95
CA GLU A 225 11.08 14.02 -3.83
C GLU A 225 10.45 14.38 -2.49
N LEU A 226 10.05 13.38 -1.69
CA LEU A 226 9.24 13.61 -0.50
C LEU A 226 9.87 14.62 0.44
N ARG A 227 11.15 14.47 0.76
CA ARG A 227 11.86 15.37 1.68
C ARG A 227 11.80 16.83 1.21
N GLU A 228 12.16 17.09 -0.05
CA GLU A 228 12.13 18.43 -0.62
C GLU A 228 10.71 19.04 -0.58
N LYS A 229 9.70 18.22 -0.89
CA LYS A 229 8.30 18.66 -0.86
C LYS A 229 7.83 18.98 0.54
N LEU A 230 8.23 18.21 1.55
CA LEU A 230 7.91 18.51 2.96
C LEU A 230 8.56 19.83 3.39
N GLU A 231 9.84 20.01 3.13
CA GLU A 231 10.59 21.23 3.46
C GLU A 231 9.98 22.47 2.78
N LYS A 232 9.61 22.40 1.50
CA LYS A 232 8.95 23.49 0.76
C LYS A 232 7.57 23.87 1.35
N ASN A 233 6.89 22.93 2.00
CA ASN A 233 5.62 23.18 2.70
C ASN A 233 5.81 23.57 4.17
N GLY A 234 7.04 23.86 4.60
CA GLY A 234 7.36 24.25 5.97
C GLY A 234 7.36 23.07 6.96
N TRP A 235 7.41 21.84 6.46
CA TRP A 235 7.45 20.63 7.28
C TRP A 235 8.91 20.18 7.40
N THR A 236 9.61 20.70 8.40
CA THR A 236 11.00 20.31 8.69
C THR A 236 11.05 18.89 9.30
N LEU A 237 11.92 18.04 8.72
CA LEU A 237 12.29 16.73 9.24
C LEU A 237 13.46 16.84 10.21
#